data_2d4818228c6e64c3d2513a29a7008fc6
#
_entry.id   2d4818228c6e64c3d2513a29a7008fc6
#
_cell.length_a   1.000
_cell.length_b   1.000
_cell.length_c   1.000
_cell.angle_alpha   90.00
_cell.angle_beta   90.00
_cell.angle_gamma   90.00
#
_symmetry.space_group_name_H-M   'P 1'
#
loop_
_entity.id
_entity.type
_entity.pdbx_description
1 polymer ?
#
loop_
_entity_poly.entity_id
_entity_poly.type
_entity_poly.pdbx_seq_one_letter_code
_entity_poly.pdbx_strand_id
1 'polypeptide(L)'
;PGYGFAKVPQEVKEHWHSLIEGYLSNRESLRLVVVLVDIRRKPQELDADMIWWVRQSRTPLLVLATKMDKMSRNQAFSALSKIRKTFALKPEECVAFSALDGRGVDEVWEVLNRAVTGAAER
;
A
#
# COMPACT_ATOMS: atom_id res chain seq x y z
N PRO A 1 -1.77 6.39 -10.54
CA PRO A 1 -0.81 7.42 -10.86
C PRO A 1 0.14 7.70 -9.71
N GLY A 2 1.32 8.23 -10.05
CA GLY A 2 2.37 8.44 -9.08
C GLY A 2 2.18 9.66 -8.20
N TYR A 3 1.19 9.64 -7.38
CA TYR A 3 0.87 10.78 -6.51
C TYR A 3 1.99 11.15 -5.52
N GLY A 4 2.93 10.25 -5.28
CA GLY A 4 4.02 10.48 -4.33
C GLY A 4 5.29 11.10 -4.92
N PHE A 5 5.35 11.36 -6.22
CA PHE A 5 6.58 11.81 -6.87
C PHE A 5 6.80 13.31 -6.86
N ALA A 6 5.76 14.09 -6.70
CA ALA A 6 5.85 15.52 -6.75
C ALA A 6 4.85 16.14 -5.79
N LYS A 7 5.06 17.42 -5.50
CA LYS A 7 4.05 18.15 -4.74
C LYS A 7 2.77 18.18 -5.54
N VAL A 8 1.71 17.75 -4.93
CA VAL A 8 0.40 17.69 -5.55
C VAL A 8 -0.39 18.92 -5.10
N PRO A 9 -0.96 19.69 -6.03
CA PRO A 9 -1.81 20.82 -5.64
C PRO A 9 -2.97 20.38 -4.77
N GLN A 10 -3.40 21.24 -3.88
CA GLN A 10 -4.49 20.93 -2.94
C GLN A 10 -5.78 20.51 -3.66
N GLU A 11 -6.08 21.15 -4.77
CA GLU A 11 -7.26 20.82 -5.56
C GLU A 11 -7.23 19.40 -6.09
N VAL A 12 -6.06 18.94 -6.53
CA VAL A 12 -5.87 17.58 -7.02
C VAL A 12 -6.01 16.57 -5.88
N LYS A 13 -5.45 16.90 -4.70
CA LYS A 13 -5.59 16.05 -3.51
C LYS A 13 -7.06 15.88 -3.13
N GLU A 14 -7.81 16.95 -3.12
CA GLU A 14 -9.23 16.94 -2.79
C GLU A 14 -10.02 16.10 -3.79
N HIS A 15 -9.68 16.24 -5.07
CA HIS A 15 -10.31 15.45 -6.11
C HIS A 15 -10.04 13.96 -5.93
N TRP A 16 -8.80 13.61 -5.62
CA TRP A 16 -8.43 12.22 -5.36
C TRP A 16 -9.14 11.66 -4.14
N HIS A 17 -9.24 12.45 -3.06
CA HIS A 17 -9.96 12.04 -1.86
C HIS A 17 -11.41 11.73 -2.18
N SER A 18 -12.07 12.60 -2.93
CA SER A 18 -13.45 12.39 -3.36
C SER A 18 -13.63 11.12 -4.17
N LEU A 19 -12.76 10.91 -5.14
CA LEU A 19 -12.80 9.72 -6.00
C LEU A 19 -12.60 8.45 -5.19
N ILE A 20 -11.61 8.44 -4.32
CA ILE A 20 -11.27 7.26 -3.53
C ILE A 20 -12.36 6.97 -2.52
N GLU A 21 -12.86 7.99 -1.84
CA GLU A 21 -13.95 7.83 -0.88
C GLU A 21 -15.19 7.26 -1.56
N GLY A 22 -15.56 7.80 -2.71
CA GLY A 22 -16.71 7.30 -3.48
C GLY A 22 -16.51 5.87 -3.93
N TYR A 23 -15.31 5.55 -4.39
CA TYR A 23 -14.96 4.22 -4.85
C TYR A 23 -15.05 3.20 -3.71
N LEU A 24 -14.44 3.51 -2.57
CA LEU A 24 -14.42 2.62 -1.43
C LEU A 24 -15.80 2.46 -0.79
N SER A 25 -16.60 3.51 -0.77
CA SER A 25 -17.93 3.48 -0.14
C SER A 25 -18.94 2.66 -0.90
N ASN A 26 -18.80 2.57 -2.22
CA ASN A 26 -19.82 2.00 -3.09
C ASN A 26 -19.44 0.68 -3.75
N ARG A 27 -18.36 0.06 -3.32
CA ARG A 27 -17.85 -1.15 -3.96
C ARG A 27 -17.93 -2.37 -3.04
N GLU A 28 -19.09 -3.02 -3.04
CA GLU A 28 -19.29 -4.23 -2.25
C GLU A 28 -18.37 -5.38 -2.69
N SER A 29 -18.02 -5.39 -3.97
CA SER A 29 -17.15 -6.42 -4.52
C SER A 29 -15.66 -6.16 -4.31
N LEU A 30 -15.31 -5.02 -3.73
CA LEU A 30 -13.92 -4.67 -3.49
C LEU A 30 -13.33 -5.54 -2.37
N ARG A 31 -12.32 -6.31 -2.71
CA ARG A 31 -11.71 -7.29 -1.81
C ARG A 31 -10.42 -6.85 -1.17
N LEU A 32 -9.71 -5.94 -1.81
CA LEU A 32 -8.40 -5.52 -1.35
C LEU A 32 -8.02 -4.21 -2.03
N VAL A 33 -7.38 -3.34 -1.28
CA VAL A 33 -6.77 -2.13 -1.84
C VAL A 33 -5.26 -2.27 -1.67
N VAL A 34 -4.52 -2.08 -2.75
CA VAL A 34 -3.06 -2.10 -2.73
C VAL A 34 -2.55 -0.68 -2.89
N VAL A 35 -1.77 -0.23 -1.92
CA VAL A 35 -1.13 1.09 -1.96
C VAL A 35 0.35 0.87 -2.28
N LEU A 36 0.83 1.48 -3.35
CA LEU A 36 2.22 1.33 -3.79
C LEU A 36 3.07 2.46 -3.20
N VAL A 37 4.16 2.08 -2.54
CA VAL A 37 5.14 3.06 -2.06
C VAL A 37 6.52 2.63 -2.53
N ASP A 38 7.35 3.59 -2.89
CA ASP A 38 8.74 3.32 -3.26
C ASP A 38 9.55 3.14 -1.97
N ILE A 39 10.16 1.97 -1.78
CA ILE A 39 10.86 1.63 -0.54
C ILE A 39 12.01 2.59 -0.22
N ARG A 40 12.55 3.27 -1.23
CA ARG A 40 13.66 4.21 -1.06
C ARG A 40 13.23 5.54 -0.47
N ARG A 41 11.95 5.88 -0.55
CA ARG A 41 11.44 7.19 -0.17
C ARG A 41 10.97 7.19 1.27
N LYS A 42 11.07 8.34 1.90
CA LYS A 42 10.47 8.52 3.22
C LYS A 42 8.95 8.40 3.11
N PRO A 43 8.29 7.84 4.11
CA PRO A 43 6.83 7.79 4.12
C PRO A 43 6.25 9.19 3.89
N GLN A 44 5.27 9.26 2.99
CA GLN A 44 4.67 10.52 2.56
C GLN A 44 3.32 10.74 3.24
N GLU A 45 2.95 12.00 3.39
CA GLU A 45 1.65 12.36 3.96
C GLU A 45 0.48 11.81 3.15
N LEU A 46 0.61 11.85 1.82
CA LEU A 46 -0.43 11.29 0.96
C LEU A 46 -0.60 9.78 1.14
N ASP A 47 0.49 9.08 1.40
CA ASP A 47 0.41 7.64 1.69
C ASP A 47 -0.38 7.40 2.99
N ALA A 48 -0.11 8.22 4.00
CA ALA A 48 -0.83 8.13 5.27
C ALA A 48 -2.32 8.40 5.07
N ASP A 49 -2.66 9.39 4.27
CA ASP A 49 -4.04 9.73 3.94
C ASP A 49 -4.75 8.58 3.25
N MET A 50 -4.11 7.97 2.26
CA MET A 50 -4.65 6.83 1.52
C MET A 50 -4.91 5.65 2.45
N ILE A 51 -3.94 5.35 3.30
CA ILE A 51 -4.06 4.25 4.25
C ILE A 51 -5.21 4.51 5.21
N TRP A 52 -5.32 5.73 5.71
CA TRP A 52 -6.41 6.12 6.59
C TRP A 52 -7.78 5.91 5.94
N TRP A 53 -7.93 6.36 4.68
CA TRP A 53 -9.17 6.19 3.93
C TRP A 53 -9.53 4.72 3.76
N VAL A 54 -8.57 3.89 3.41
CA VAL A 54 -8.81 2.45 3.24
C VAL A 54 -9.24 1.81 4.56
N ARG A 55 -8.61 2.18 5.66
CA ARG A 55 -8.98 1.65 6.97
C ARG A 55 -10.39 2.07 7.38
N GLN A 56 -10.80 3.29 7.06
CA GLN A 56 -12.15 3.76 7.35
C GLN A 56 -13.20 2.97 6.58
N SER A 57 -12.88 2.53 5.39
CA SER A 57 -13.79 1.73 4.57
C SER A 57 -13.88 0.27 5.01
N ARG A 58 -13.01 -0.15 5.94
CA ARG A 58 -12.91 -1.53 6.41
C ARG A 58 -12.56 -2.52 5.32
N THR A 59 -11.95 -2.07 4.26
CA THR A 59 -11.45 -2.92 3.18
C THR A 59 -10.06 -3.42 3.56
N PRO A 60 -9.74 -4.69 3.29
CA PRO A 60 -8.38 -5.18 3.51
C PRO A 60 -7.35 -4.37 2.74
N LEU A 61 -6.20 -4.16 3.33
CA LEU A 61 -5.15 -3.29 2.83
C LEU A 61 -3.85 -4.06 2.65
N LEU A 62 -3.18 -3.79 1.54
CA LEU A 62 -1.79 -4.22 1.35
C LEU A 62 -0.98 -3.01 0.91
N VAL A 63 0.06 -2.68 1.66
CA VAL A 63 1.03 -1.67 1.25
C VAL A 63 2.19 -2.42 0.60
N LEU A 64 2.44 -2.14 -0.66
CA LEU A 64 3.49 -2.80 -1.42
C LEU A 64 4.67 -1.84 -1.55
N ALA A 65 5.75 -2.14 -0.83
CA ALA A 65 6.97 -1.35 -0.89
C ALA A 65 7.79 -1.81 -2.07
N THR A 66 7.77 -1.04 -3.14
CA THR A 66 8.36 -1.40 -4.42
C THR A 66 9.84 -1.05 -4.51
N LYS A 67 10.50 -1.60 -5.53
CA LYS A 67 11.89 -1.29 -5.87
C LYS A 67 12.91 -1.70 -4.82
N MET A 68 12.64 -2.80 -4.12
CA MET A 68 13.58 -3.31 -3.13
C MET A 68 14.91 -3.75 -3.75
N ASP A 69 14.94 -3.97 -5.07
CA ASP A 69 16.17 -4.28 -5.80
C ASP A 69 17.18 -3.13 -5.79
N LYS A 70 16.73 -1.92 -5.47
CA LYS A 70 17.57 -0.72 -5.39
C LYS A 70 18.28 -0.58 -4.05
N MET A 71 18.04 -1.51 -3.13
CA MET A 71 18.62 -1.48 -1.78
C MET A 71 19.28 -2.81 -1.45
N SER A 72 20.25 -2.77 -0.53
CA SER A 72 20.78 -3.99 0.05
C SER A 72 19.70 -4.64 0.90
N ARG A 73 19.88 -5.91 1.22
CA ARG A 73 18.94 -6.65 2.06
C ARG A 73 18.70 -5.96 3.41
N ASN A 74 19.78 -5.50 4.04
CA ASN A 74 19.69 -4.82 5.34
C ASN A 74 18.99 -3.48 5.24
N GLN A 75 19.26 -2.73 4.18
CA GLN A 75 18.60 -1.45 3.94
C GLN A 75 17.10 -1.65 3.71
N ALA A 76 16.75 -2.65 2.91
CA ALA A 76 15.35 -2.96 2.62
C ALA A 76 14.60 -3.37 3.90
N PHE A 77 15.22 -4.20 4.73
CA PHE A 77 14.63 -4.62 6.00
C PHE A 77 14.37 -3.41 6.91
N SER A 78 15.35 -2.53 7.04
CA SER A 78 15.25 -1.31 7.83
C SER A 78 14.14 -0.39 7.32
N ALA A 79 14.12 -0.18 6.01
CA ALA A 79 13.13 0.68 5.38
C ALA A 79 11.72 0.13 5.58
N LEU A 80 11.55 -1.18 5.40
CA LEU A 80 10.26 -1.83 5.57
C LEU A 80 9.75 -1.71 7.01
N SER A 81 10.64 -1.92 7.98
CA SER A 81 10.30 -1.74 9.40
C SER A 81 9.83 -0.32 9.68
N LYS A 82 10.49 0.66 9.10
CA LYS A 82 10.13 2.06 9.28
C LYS A 82 8.76 2.38 8.67
N ILE A 83 8.48 1.85 7.49
CA ILE A 83 7.19 2.02 6.83
C ILE A 83 6.07 1.41 7.68
N ARG A 84 6.26 0.20 8.16
CA ARG A 84 5.29 -0.48 9.02
C ARG A 84 5.01 0.31 10.28
N LYS A 85 6.05 0.81 10.91
CA LYS A 85 5.92 1.57 12.14
C LYS A 85 5.22 2.90 11.91
N THR A 86 5.61 3.61 10.86
CA THR A 86 5.06 4.93 10.55
C THR A 86 3.56 4.87 10.27
N PHE A 87 3.12 3.85 9.55
CA PHE A 87 1.71 3.72 9.15
C PHE A 87 0.94 2.74 10.02
N ALA A 88 1.54 2.24 11.11
CA ALA A 88 0.90 1.27 12.00
C ALA A 88 0.38 0.06 11.25
N LEU A 89 1.21 -0.51 10.39
CA LEU A 89 0.87 -1.67 9.57
C LEU A 89 1.29 -2.96 10.24
N LYS A 90 0.43 -3.97 10.11
CA LYS A 90 0.78 -5.33 10.52
C LYS A 90 1.78 -5.91 9.51
N PRO A 91 2.60 -6.91 9.92
CA PRO A 91 3.55 -7.51 8.97
C PRO A 91 2.91 -7.99 7.67
N GLU A 92 1.72 -8.59 7.73
CA GLU A 92 1.02 -9.08 6.54
C GLU A 92 0.40 -7.97 5.70
N GLU A 93 0.36 -6.74 6.21
CA GLU A 93 -0.17 -5.59 5.47
C GLU A 93 0.88 -4.84 4.68
N CYS A 94 2.14 -5.22 4.80
CA CYS A 94 3.23 -4.50 4.13
C CYS A 94 4.29 -5.47 3.65
N VAL A 95 4.44 -5.57 2.35
CA VAL A 95 5.38 -6.50 1.72
C VAL A 95 6.37 -5.72 0.86
N ALA A 96 7.66 -6.05 1.01
CA ALA A 96 8.68 -5.51 0.13
C ALA A 96 8.69 -6.30 -1.17
N PHE A 97 8.87 -5.62 -2.28
CA PHE A 97 8.65 -6.19 -3.61
C PHE A 97 9.64 -5.64 -4.63
N SER A 98 10.05 -6.49 -5.58
CA SER A 98 10.79 -6.06 -6.75
C SER A 98 10.22 -6.72 -8.01
N ALA A 99 9.72 -5.90 -8.91
CA ALA A 99 9.30 -6.39 -10.22
C ALA A 99 10.49 -6.83 -11.08
N LEU A 100 11.67 -6.30 -10.77
CA LEU A 100 12.88 -6.61 -11.53
C LEU A 100 13.39 -8.02 -11.27
N ASP A 101 13.47 -8.42 -10.00
CA ASP A 101 14.04 -9.74 -9.64
C ASP A 101 13.04 -10.71 -9.00
N GLY A 102 11.80 -10.30 -8.86
CA GLY A 102 10.73 -11.17 -8.39
C GLY A 102 10.65 -11.38 -6.88
N ARG A 103 11.48 -10.68 -6.10
CA ARG A 103 11.39 -10.79 -4.65
C ARG A 103 10.04 -10.26 -4.16
N GLY A 104 9.44 -10.96 -3.22
CA GLY A 104 8.16 -10.58 -2.66
C GLY A 104 6.93 -11.04 -3.45
N VAL A 105 7.14 -11.60 -4.65
CA VAL A 105 6.03 -12.02 -5.52
C VAL A 105 5.15 -13.07 -4.85
N ASP A 106 5.75 -14.06 -4.20
CA ASP A 106 4.98 -15.13 -3.56
C ASP A 106 4.11 -14.60 -2.43
N GLU A 107 4.64 -13.68 -1.63
CA GLU A 107 3.89 -13.06 -0.54
C GLU A 107 2.71 -12.24 -1.06
N VAL A 108 2.93 -11.53 -2.17
CA VAL A 108 1.87 -10.74 -2.80
C VAL A 108 0.76 -11.67 -3.30
N TRP A 109 1.12 -12.74 -4.00
CA TRP A 109 0.14 -13.72 -4.50
C TRP A 109 -0.66 -14.33 -3.36
N GLU A 110 -0.02 -14.63 -2.25
CA GLU A 110 -0.71 -15.18 -1.08
C GLU A 110 -1.76 -14.21 -0.54
N VAL A 111 -1.42 -12.93 -0.42
CA VAL A 111 -2.36 -11.90 0.04
C VAL A 111 -3.51 -11.75 -0.95
N LEU A 112 -3.22 -11.71 -2.25
CA LEU A 112 -4.23 -11.58 -3.28
C LEU A 112 -5.20 -12.76 -3.28
N ASN A 113 -4.67 -13.97 -3.18
CA ASN A 113 -5.50 -15.18 -3.15
C ASN A 113 -6.42 -15.20 -1.94
N ARG A 114 -5.93 -14.81 -0.78
CA ARG A 114 -6.76 -14.72 0.43
C ARG A 114 -7.88 -13.71 0.26
N ALA A 115 -7.57 -12.57 -0.31
CA ALA A 115 -8.55 -11.51 -0.52
C ALA A 115 -9.67 -11.98 -1.48
N VAL A 116 -9.28 -12.63 -2.57
CA VAL A 116 -10.23 -13.12 -3.57
C VAL A 116 -11.13 -14.22 -3.01
N THR A 117 -10.56 -15.13 -2.23
CA THR A 117 -11.35 -16.23 -1.64
C THR A 117 -12.13 -15.79 -0.42
N GLY A 118 -11.81 -14.64 0.16
CA GLY A 118 -12.44 -14.16 1.36
C GLY A 118 -12.05 -14.92 2.62
N ALA A 119 -11.00 -15.72 2.56
CA ALA A 119 -10.61 -16.58 3.68
C ALA A 119 -9.98 -15.79 4.83
N ALA A 120 -9.29 -14.71 4.54
CA ALA A 120 -8.48 -14.01 5.54
C ALA A 120 -9.29 -13.23 6.58
N GLU A 121 -10.38 -12.63 6.18
CA GLU A 121 -11.14 -11.71 7.04
C GLU A 121 -12.29 -12.40 7.78
N ARG A 122 -12.39 -13.67 7.67
CA ARG A 122 -13.47 -14.43 8.33
C ARG A 122 -13.10 -14.95 9.71
#